data_118b0f33a8ae2fcaa78321bf55118f5f
#
_entry.id   118b0f33a8ae2fcaa78321bf55118f5f
#
_cell.length_a   1.000
_cell.length_b   1.000
_cell.length_c   1.000
_cell.angle_alpha   90.00
_cell.angle_beta   90.00
_cell.angle_gamma   90.00
#
_symmetry.space_group_name_H-M   'P 1'
#
loop_
_entity.id
_entity.type
_entity.pdbx_description
1 polymer ?
#
loop_
_entity_poly.entity_id
_entity_poly.type
_entity_poly.pdbx_seq_one_letter_code
_entity_poly.pdbx_strand_id
1 'polypeptide(L)'
;MIHELSGDILFSGAKAIAQGVAPNDDFLHGLALQLRERMPAMYKDFRHYCQTRHPKSGGIWSWMSADGRYIVNLFTREAAYGVGSKPGHAKLNHVNHSLHELSDFIQKEKITSLALPRLACGLTGLDWNEVRPLIDKQLGDLRIPVYIYANYQKGVKAIEPPK
;
A
#
# COMPACT_ATOMS: atom_id res chain seq x y z
N MET A 1 -16.05 6.49 -0.67
CA MET A 1 -16.66 5.64 -1.73
C MET A 1 -15.55 4.92 -2.49
N ILE A 2 -15.74 3.64 -2.74
CA ILE A 2 -14.72 2.79 -3.37
C ILE A 2 -15.01 2.64 -4.86
N HIS A 3 -13.99 2.92 -5.68
CA HIS A 3 -14.06 2.78 -7.14
C HIS A 3 -12.99 1.80 -7.61
N GLU A 4 -13.36 0.82 -8.42
CA GLU A 4 -12.37 -0.03 -9.11
C GLU A 4 -12.04 0.58 -10.46
N LEU A 5 -10.76 0.76 -10.72
CA LEU A 5 -10.26 1.42 -11.93
C LEU A 5 -9.26 0.54 -12.66
N SER A 6 -9.07 0.84 -13.94
CA SER A 6 -8.00 0.28 -14.77
C SER A 6 -7.04 1.39 -15.12
N GLY A 7 -5.75 1.13 -14.99
CA GLY A 7 -4.72 2.11 -15.33
C GLY A 7 -3.43 1.88 -14.56
N ASP A 8 -2.56 2.89 -14.61
CA ASP A 8 -1.27 2.87 -13.93
C ASP A 8 -1.37 3.71 -12.65
N ILE A 9 -1.28 3.06 -11.51
CA ILE A 9 -1.38 3.72 -10.20
C ILE A 9 -0.31 4.80 -10.00
N LEU A 10 0.83 4.69 -10.70
CA LEU A 10 1.89 5.70 -10.62
C LEU A 10 1.44 7.05 -11.17
N PHE A 11 0.39 7.08 -11.99
CA PHE A 11 -0.18 8.32 -12.53
C PHE A 11 -1.41 8.78 -11.73
N SER A 12 -1.71 8.12 -10.61
CA SER A 12 -2.82 8.55 -9.75
C SER A 12 -2.61 9.96 -9.22
N GLY A 13 -3.68 10.74 -9.17
CA GLY A 13 -3.69 12.05 -8.52
C GLY A 13 -4.09 11.99 -7.05
N ALA A 14 -4.27 10.79 -6.48
CA ALA A 14 -4.67 10.64 -5.09
C ALA A 14 -3.63 11.22 -4.14
N LYS A 15 -4.07 11.73 -3.01
CA LYS A 15 -3.21 12.32 -1.98
C LYS A 15 -2.33 11.27 -1.31
N ALA A 16 -2.77 10.03 -1.24
CA ALA A 16 -2.00 8.92 -0.70
C ALA A 16 -2.07 7.72 -1.63
N ILE A 17 -0.94 7.03 -1.77
CA ILE A 17 -0.83 5.74 -2.43
C ILE A 17 -0.43 4.72 -1.37
N ALA A 18 -1.19 3.64 -1.25
CA ALA A 18 -0.88 2.55 -0.33
C ALA A 18 -0.44 1.32 -1.11
N GLN A 19 0.50 0.57 -0.54
CA GLN A 19 0.98 -0.69 -1.11
C GLN A 19 1.22 -1.72 -0.01
N GLY A 20 1.13 -2.99 -0.36
CA GLY A 20 1.43 -4.10 0.55
C GLY A 20 2.87 -4.56 0.40
N VAL A 21 3.60 -4.59 1.52
CA VAL A 21 5.01 -4.99 1.57
C VAL A 21 5.24 -5.84 2.82
N ALA A 22 6.46 -6.33 2.98
CA ALA A 22 6.90 -6.95 4.23
C ALA A 22 7.69 -5.96 5.07
N PRO A 23 7.71 -6.10 6.40
CA PRO A 23 8.71 -5.42 7.20
C PRO A 23 10.11 -5.77 6.69
N ASN A 24 10.95 -4.76 6.54
CA ASN A 24 12.31 -4.86 5.97
C ASN A 24 12.35 -5.41 4.53
N ASP A 25 11.30 -5.17 3.77
CA ASP A 25 11.19 -5.55 2.36
C ASP A 25 12.31 -4.90 1.53
N ASP A 26 12.79 -5.60 0.52
CA ASP A 26 13.85 -5.09 -0.37
C ASP A 26 13.30 -4.30 -1.57
N PHE A 27 11.98 -4.26 -1.76
CA PHE A 27 11.32 -3.55 -2.84
C PHE A 27 11.86 -3.91 -4.22
N LEU A 28 12.08 -5.20 -4.48
CA LEU A 28 12.65 -5.67 -5.75
C LEU A 28 11.60 -6.15 -6.76
N HIS A 29 10.31 -6.07 -6.46
CA HIS A 29 9.25 -6.58 -7.33
C HIS A 29 8.05 -5.63 -7.40
N GLY A 30 7.40 -5.61 -8.56
CA GLY A 30 6.11 -4.96 -8.76
C GLY A 30 6.08 -3.47 -8.48
N LEU A 31 4.99 -3.01 -7.87
CA LEU A 31 4.80 -1.60 -7.54
C LEU A 31 5.88 -1.09 -6.59
N ALA A 32 6.31 -1.91 -5.62
CA ALA A 32 7.35 -1.51 -4.68
C ALA A 32 8.65 -1.15 -5.39
N LEU A 33 9.06 -1.94 -6.40
CA LEU A 33 10.25 -1.65 -7.20
C LEU A 33 10.08 -0.32 -7.95
N GLN A 34 8.94 -0.09 -8.57
CA GLN A 34 8.67 1.14 -9.30
C GLN A 34 8.71 2.37 -8.38
N LEU A 35 8.15 2.26 -7.18
CA LEU A 35 8.19 3.34 -6.19
C LEU A 35 9.61 3.57 -5.68
N ARG A 36 10.38 2.50 -5.46
CA ARG A 36 11.79 2.61 -5.07
C ARG A 36 12.60 3.36 -6.12
N GLU A 37 12.38 3.05 -7.39
CA GLU A 37 13.11 3.71 -8.50
C GLU A 37 12.73 5.18 -8.64
N ARG A 38 11.45 5.51 -8.45
CA ARG A 38 10.97 6.89 -8.56
C ARG A 38 11.29 7.75 -7.34
N MET A 39 11.29 7.12 -6.15
CA MET A 39 11.47 7.80 -4.87
C MET A 39 12.51 7.07 -4.03
N PRO A 40 13.79 7.11 -4.44
CA PRO A 40 14.85 6.39 -3.72
C PRO A 40 14.97 6.83 -2.26
N ALA A 41 14.66 8.08 -1.95
CA ALA A 41 14.67 8.57 -0.56
C ALA A 41 13.63 7.84 0.30
N MET A 42 12.46 7.53 -0.25
CA MET A 42 11.43 6.77 0.47
C MET A 42 11.94 5.39 0.85
N TYR A 43 12.56 4.69 -0.09
CA TYR A 43 13.11 3.36 0.19
C TYR A 43 14.23 3.40 1.23
N LYS A 44 15.13 4.39 1.13
CA LYS A 44 16.22 4.57 2.09
C LYS A 44 15.67 4.79 3.49
N ASP A 45 14.68 5.67 3.64
CA ASP A 45 14.05 5.94 4.91
C ASP A 45 13.31 4.71 5.44
N PHE A 46 12.66 3.96 4.56
CA PHE A 46 11.98 2.72 4.92
C PHE A 46 12.95 1.69 5.51
N ARG A 47 14.08 1.47 4.85
CA ARG A 47 15.09 0.51 5.33
C ARG A 47 15.65 0.94 6.69
N HIS A 48 15.93 2.22 6.85
CA HIS A 48 16.41 2.76 8.12
C HIS A 48 15.38 2.55 9.23
N TYR A 49 14.11 2.85 8.95
CA TYR A 49 13.03 2.64 9.90
C TYR A 49 12.93 1.17 10.31
N CYS A 50 12.96 0.25 9.37
CA CYS A 50 12.87 -1.18 9.66
C CYS A 50 14.05 -1.68 10.48
N GLN A 51 15.26 -1.21 10.17
CA GLN A 51 16.48 -1.62 10.89
C GLN A 51 16.54 -1.10 12.31
N THR A 52 15.99 0.09 12.56
CA THR A 52 16.01 0.72 13.89
C THR A 52 14.80 0.37 14.74
N ARG A 53 13.64 0.14 14.16
CA ARG A 53 12.38 -0.06 14.87
C ARG A 53 11.85 -1.48 14.83
N HIS A 54 12.33 -2.32 13.90
CA HIS A 54 11.87 -3.69 13.73
C HIS A 54 10.34 -3.82 13.74
N PRO A 55 9.61 -3.08 12.84
CA PRO A 55 8.16 -3.17 12.82
C PRO A 55 7.69 -4.59 12.54
N LYS A 56 6.50 -4.92 13.03
CA LYS A 56 5.89 -6.22 12.84
C LYS A 56 4.88 -6.20 11.70
N SER A 57 4.60 -7.37 11.15
CA SER A 57 3.52 -7.54 10.19
C SER A 57 2.18 -7.09 10.78
N GLY A 58 1.30 -6.55 9.97
CA GLY A 58 0.00 -6.03 10.37
C GLY A 58 -0.05 -4.53 10.63
N GLY A 59 1.09 -3.86 10.78
CA GLY A 59 1.15 -2.41 10.93
C GLY A 59 1.30 -1.68 9.61
N ILE A 60 1.62 -0.39 9.70
CA ILE A 60 1.90 0.46 8.53
C ILE A 60 3.09 1.36 8.80
N TRP A 61 3.69 1.87 7.72
CA TRP A 61 4.64 2.97 7.80
C TRP A 61 4.37 3.93 6.66
N SER A 62 4.28 5.21 6.96
CA SER A 62 3.98 6.25 5.97
C SER A 62 5.18 7.15 5.74
N TRP A 63 5.27 7.66 4.51
CA TRP A 63 6.30 8.60 4.10
C TRP A 63 5.65 9.70 3.28
N MET A 64 6.07 10.94 3.51
CA MET A 64 5.55 12.08 2.77
C MET A 64 6.60 12.58 1.78
N SER A 65 6.20 12.70 0.51
CA SER A 65 7.05 13.28 -0.52
C SER A 65 7.12 14.80 -0.40
N ALA A 66 8.07 15.39 -1.13
CA ALA A 66 8.27 16.85 -1.12
C ALA A 66 7.01 17.62 -1.61
N ASP A 67 6.21 17.02 -2.47
CA ASP A 67 4.97 17.63 -2.96
C ASP A 67 3.77 17.41 -2.03
N GLY A 68 3.98 16.81 -0.86
CA GLY A 68 2.95 16.61 0.14
C GLY A 68 2.08 15.37 -0.06
N ARG A 69 2.46 14.47 -0.97
CA ARG A 69 1.77 13.20 -1.17
C ARG A 69 2.32 12.15 -0.24
N TYR A 70 1.47 11.23 0.19
CA TYR A 70 1.86 10.14 1.09
C TYR A 70 2.07 8.85 0.31
N ILE A 71 3.09 8.11 0.71
CA ILE A 71 3.25 6.69 0.37
C ILE A 71 3.05 5.93 1.67
N VAL A 72 2.04 5.05 1.72
CA VAL A 72 1.73 4.28 2.92
C VAL A 72 2.03 2.81 2.65
N ASN A 73 2.99 2.28 3.39
CA ASN A 73 3.41 0.89 3.27
C ASN A 73 2.66 0.07 4.31
N LEU A 74 1.85 -0.88 3.84
CA LEU A 74 1.09 -1.79 4.69
C LEU A 74 1.86 -3.09 4.83
N PHE A 75 2.11 -3.50 6.06
CA PHE A 75 2.89 -4.72 6.35
C PHE A 75 1.99 -5.95 6.27
N THR A 76 1.66 -6.35 5.03
CA THR A 76 0.76 -7.46 4.74
C THR A 76 1.45 -8.82 4.70
N ARG A 77 2.79 -8.83 4.65
CA ARG A 77 3.61 -10.04 4.48
C ARG A 77 4.49 -10.27 5.70
N GLU A 78 5.01 -11.50 5.82
CA GLU A 78 5.95 -11.83 6.88
C GLU A 78 7.29 -11.12 6.68
N ALA A 79 7.92 -10.76 7.80
CA ALA A 79 9.14 -9.95 7.82
C ALA A 79 10.36 -10.65 7.23
N ALA A 80 11.32 -9.83 6.74
CA ALA A 80 12.56 -10.29 6.12
C ALA A 80 13.78 -9.78 6.90
N TYR A 81 13.86 -10.08 8.22
CA TYR A 81 14.93 -9.55 9.07
C TYR A 81 16.22 -10.37 9.09
N GLY A 82 16.17 -11.67 8.79
CA GLY A 82 17.38 -12.50 8.82
C GLY A 82 18.35 -12.16 7.69
N VAL A 83 19.63 -12.43 7.89
CA VAL A 83 20.64 -12.28 6.83
C VAL A 83 20.27 -13.16 5.64
N GLY A 84 20.16 -12.55 4.45
CA GLY A 84 19.70 -13.24 3.24
C GLY A 84 18.22 -13.61 3.25
N SER A 85 17.48 -13.18 4.25
CA SER A 85 16.05 -13.43 4.37
C SER A 85 15.26 -12.71 3.29
N LYS A 86 14.19 -13.34 2.80
CA LYS A 86 13.28 -12.76 1.82
C LYS A 86 11.91 -12.57 2.43
N PRO A 87 11.11 -11.59 1.90
CA PRO A 87 9.74 -11.41 2.36
C PRO A 87 8.94 -12.70 2.25
N GLY A 88 8.18 -13.01 3.30
CA GLY A 88 7.32 -14.19 3.32
C GLY A 88 5.97 -13.93 2.64
N HIS A 89 5.03 -14.83 2.91
CA HIS A 89 3.70 -14.75 2.32
C HIS A 89 2.84 -13.70 3.02
N ALA A 90 1.86 -13.15 2.30
CA ALA A 90 0.83 -12.33 2.87
C ALA A 90 -0.16 -13.20 3.65
N LYS A 91 -0.77 -12.62 4.69
CA LYS A 91 -1.81 -13.27 5.49
C LYS A 91 -2.99 -12.35 5.65
N LEU A 92 -4.20 -12.92 5.61
CA LEU A 92 -5.43 -12.12 5.68
C LEU A 92 -5.53 -11.31 6.99
N ASN A 93 -5.09 -11.88 8.11
CA ASN A 93 -5.10 -11.15 9.38
C ASN A 93 -4.16 -9.94 9.36
N HIS A 94 -3.01 -10.03 8.70
CA HIS A 94 -2.09 -8.89 8.54
C HIS A 94 -2.69 -7.84 7.61
N VAL A 95 -3.34 -8.26 6.52
CA VAL A 95 -4.04 -7.35 5.61
C VAL A 95 -5.14 -6.60 6.37
N ASN A 96 -5.97 -7.33 7.11
CA ASN A 96 -7.07 -6.72 7.85
C ASN A 96 -6.58 -5.69 8.87
N HIS A 97 -5.55 -6.04 9.64
CA HIS A 97 -5.00 -5.15 10.67
C HIS A 97 -4.36 -3.91 10.03
N SER A 98 -3.57 -4.08 8.98
CA SER A 98 -2.91 -2.96 8.31
C SER A 98 -3.93 -2.03 7.63
N LEU A 99 -5.02 -2.56 7.09
CA LEU A 99 -6.09 -1.73 6.54
C LEU A 99 -6.81 -0.93 7.63
N HIS A 100 -6.99 -1.50 8.82
CA HIS A 100 -7.54 -0.79 9.95
C HIS A 100 -6.63 0.40 10.35
N GLU A 101 -5.33 0.14 10.45
CA GLU A 101 -4.34 1.16 10.74
C GLU A 101 -4.32 2.25 9.64
N LEU A 102 -4.47 1.86 8.38
CA LEU A 102 -4.56 2.80 7.27
C LEU A 102 -5.78 3.70 7.41
N SER A 103 -6.94 3.13 7.77
CA SER A 103 -8.17 3.91 7.98
C SER A 103 -7.97 4.96 9.08
N ASP A 104 -7.37 4.57 10.20
CA ASP A 104 -7.07 5.50 11.30
C ASP A 104 -6.11 6.61 10.84
N PHE A 105 -5.08 6.26 10.08
CA PHE A 105 -4.11 7.20 9.55
C PHE A 105 -4.77 8.22 8.63
N ILE A 106 -5.64 7.76 7.72
CA ILE A 106 -6.36 8.63 6.79
C ILE A 106 -7.21 9.65 7.55
N GLN A 107 -7.91 9.21 8.58
CA GLN A 107 -8.76 10.08 9.39
C GLN A 107 -7.93 11.07 10.21
N LYS A 108 -6.87 10.61 10.83
CA LYS A 108 -5.99 11.44 11.66
C LYS A 108 -5.28 12.51 10.84
N GLU A 109 -4.76 12.16 9.68
CA GLU A 109 -4.02 13.08 8.81
C GLU A 109 -4.92 13.84 7.84
N LYS A 110 -6.23 13.58 7.87
CA LYS A 110 -7.23 14.24 7.02
C LYS A 110 -6.89 14.10 5.54
N ILE A 111 -6.50 12.90 5.14
CA ILE A 111 -6.16 12.59 3.76
C ILE A 111 -7.44 12.61 2.91
N THR A 112 -7.39 13.26 1.75
CA THR A 112 -8.57 13.55 0.94
C THR A 112 -8.85 12.57 -0.18
N SER A 113 -7.89 11.69 -0.50
CA SER A 113 -8.08 10.64 -1.51
C SER A 113 -7.01 9.56 -1.34
N LEU A 114 -7.36 8.33 -1.69
CA LEU A 114 -6.49 7.17 -1.55
C LEU A 114 -6.51 6.33 -2.80
N ALA A 115 -5.34 5.90 -3.26
CA ALA A 115 -5.21 4.90 -4.32
C ALA A 115 -4.44 3.69 -3.79
N LEU A 116 -4.86 2.50 -4.18
CA LEU A 116 -4.18 1.25 -3.83
C LEU A 116 -4.38 0.22 -4.94
N PRO A 117 -3.44 -0.74 -5.07
CA PRO A 117 -3.59 -1.84 -6.02
C PRO A 117 -4.46 -2.95 -5.41
N ARG A 118 -4.57 -4.09 -6.07
CA ARG A 118 -5.08 -5.33 -5.46
C ARG A 118 -4.08 -5.80 -4.41
N LEU A 119 -4.24 -5.31 -3.19
CA LEU A 119 -3.31 -5.60 -2.10
C LEU A 119 -3.12 -7.08 -1.87
N ALA A 120 -1.86 -7.49 -1.66
CA ALA A 120 -1.48 -8.83 -1.22
C ALA A 120 -1.91 -9.96 -2.16
N CYS A 121 -2.27 -9.64 -3.41
CA CYS A 121 -2.63 -10.61 -4.45
C CYS A 121 -1.46 -10.80 -5.43
N GLY A 122 -1.58 -11.75 -6.33
CA GLY A 122 -0.52 -12.06 -7.29
C GLY A 122 0.54 -12.95 -6.67
N LEU A 123 1.82 -12.54 -6.71
CA LEU A 123 2.93 -13.34 -6.21
C LEU A 123 2.84 -13.67 -4.72
N THR A 124 2.11 -12.89 -3.94
CA THR A 124 1.97 -13.12 -2.49
C THR A 124 0.94 -14.20 -2.15
N GLY A 125 0.13 -14.60 -3.11
CA GLY A 125 -0.70 -15.79 -3.00
C GLY A 125 -2.08 -15.64 -2.38
N LEU A 126 -2.52 -14.43 -2.03
CA LEU A 126 -3.90 -14.22 -1.54
C LEU A 126 -4.87 -14.04 -2.70
N ASP A 127 -6.11 -14.51 -2.47
CA ASP A 127 -7.21 -14.39 -3.42
C ASP A 127 -7.87 -13.02 -3.28
N TRP A 128 -8.07 -12.33 -4.40
CA TRP A 128 -8.76 -11.05 -4.42
C TRP A 128 -10.16 -11.14 -3.82
N ASN A 129 -10.85 -12.26 -4.01
CA ASN A 129 -12.17 -12.48 -3.43
C ASN A 129 -12.17 -12.51 -1.90
N GLU A 130 -11.02 -12.74 -1.28
CA GLU A 130 -10.85 -12.70 0.18
C GLU A 130 -10.35 -11.34 0.66
N VAL A 131 -9.55 -10.65 -0.17
CA VAL A 131 -8.96 -9.34 0.20
C VAL A 131 -9.96 -8.20 0.02
N ARG A 132 -10.72 -8.20 -1.08
CA ARG A 132 -11.67 -7.12 -1.38
C ARG A 132 -12.69 -6.88 -0.25
N PRO A 133 -13.29 -7.92 0.38
CA PRO A 133 -14.19 -7.69 1.50
C PRO A 133 -13.52 -7.01 2.70
N LEU A 134 -12.24 -7.24 2.92
CA LEU A 134 -11.50 -6.57 3.99
C LEU A 134 -11.33 -5.08 3.69
N ILE A 135 -11.08 -4.74 2.42
CA ILE A 135 -11.01 -3.34 2.00
C ILE A 135 -12.36 -2.66 2.21
N ASP A 136 -13.45 -3.31 1.81
CA ASP A 136 -14.79 -2.77 2.00
C ASP A 136 -15.09 -2.55 3.49
N LYS A 137 -14.70 -3.50 4.33
CA LYS A 137 -14.92 -3.43 5.78
C LYS A 137 -14.15 -2.28 6.43
N GLN A 138 -12.88 -2.13 6.08
CA GLN A 138 -12.01 -1.17 6.76
C GLN A 138 -12.03 0.23 6.15
N LEU A 139 -12.29 0.35 4.85
CA LEU A 139 -12.24 1.62 4.13
C LEU A 139 -13.59 2.08 3.59
N GLY A 140 -14.61 1.22 3.61
CA GLY A 140 -15.90 1.50 2.98
C GLY A 140 -16.65 2.69 3.57
N ASP A 141 -16.48 2.95 4.86
CA ASP A 141 -17.15 4.06 5.55
C ASP A 141 -16.40 5.39 5.48
N LEU A 142 -15.21 5.40 4.88
CA LEU A 142 -14.47 6.64 4.69
C LEU A 142 -15.21 7.58 3.74
N ARG A 143 -15.19 8.86 4.07
CA ARG A 143 -15.89 9.90 3.28
C ARG A 143 -15.05 10.43 2.12
N ILE A 144 -13.93 9.82 1.83
CA ILE A 144 -13.04 10.19 0.74
C ILE A 144 -13.18 9.18 -0.40
N PRO A 145 -12.83 9.55 -1.64
CA PRO A 145 -12.74 8.57 -2.71
C PRO A 145 -11.56 7.62 -2.47
N VAL A 146 -11.82 6.33 -2.65
CA VAL A 146 -10.82 5.27 -2.58
C VAL A 146 -10.77 4.60 -3.95
N TYR A 147 -9.61 4.66 -4.60
CA TYR A 147 -9.42 4.14 -5.95
C TYR A 147 -8.62 2.84 -5.88
N ILE A 148 -9.27 1.73 -6.20
CA ILE A 148 -8.58 0.44 -6.31
C ILE A 148 -8.19 0.26 -7.77
N TYR A 149 -6.89 0.26 -8.04
CA TYR A 149 -6.35 -0.03 -9.37
C TYR A 149 -6.36 -1.53 -9.57
N ALA A 150 -7.55 -2.07 -9.84
CA ALA A 150 -7.78 -3.50 -9.90
C ALA A 150 -7.20 -4.14 -11.16
N ASN A 151 -7.03 -3.36 -12.23
CA ASN A 151 -6.45 -3.82 -13.47
C ASN A 151 -5.32 -2.88 -13.87
N TYR A 152 -4.08 -3.38 -13.76
CA TYR A 152 -2.90 -2.59 -14.10
C TYR A 152 -2.75 -2.44 -15.61
N GLN A 153 -2.63 -1.20 -16.08
CA GLN A 153 -2.35 -0.87 -17.48
C GLN A 153 -1.21 0.13 -17.52
N LYS A 154 -0.01 -0.34 -17.83
CA LYS A 154 1.21 0.46 -17.81
C LYS A 154 1.07 1.73 -18.67
N GLY A 155 1.39 2.87 -18.10
CA GLY A 155 1.39 4.15 -18.79
C GLY A 155 0.02 4.76 -19.04
N VAL A 156 -1.06 4.10 -18.61
CA VAL A 156 -2.43 4.58 -18.82
C VAL A 156 -2.91 5.32 -17.58
N LYS A 157 -3.24 6.60 -17.74
CA LYS A 157 -3.82 7.37 -16.65
C LYS A 157 -5.29 7.05 -16.52
N ALA A 158 -5.71 6.55 -15.37
CA ALA A 158 -7.12 6.27 -15.09
C ALA A 158 -7.91 7.55 -14.85
N ILE A 159 -9.21 7.48 -15.11
CA ILE A 159 -10.14 8.55 -14.73
C ILE A 159 -10.55 8.29 -13.28
N GLU A 160 -10.19 9.21 -12.39
CA GLU A 160 -10.49 9.10 -10.96
C GLU A 160 -11.70 9.95 -10.61
N PRO A 161 -12.88 9.34 -10.37
CA PRO A 161 -14.06 10.12 -9.96
C PRO A 161 -13.81 10.83 -8.62
N PRO A 162 -14.30 12.06 -8.43
CA PRO A 162 -14.06 12.82 -7.19
C PRO A 162 -14.79 12.26 -5.96
N LYS A 163 -15.74 11.39 -6.15
CA LYS A 163 -16.46 10.69 -5.07
C LYS A 163 -17.08 9.39 -5.54
#